data_f6a316b642722c9e5f9c630aeed491cb
#
_entry.id   f6a316b642722c9e5f9c630aeed491cb
#
_cell.length_a   1.000
_cell.length_b   1.000
_cell.length_c   1.000
_cell.angle_alpha   90.00
_cell.angle_beta   90.00
_cell.angle_gamma   90.00
#
_symmetry.space_group_name_H-M   'P 1'
#
loop_
_entity.id
_entity.type
_entity.pdbx_description
1 polymer ?
#
loop_
_entity_poly.entity_id
_entity_poly.type
_entity_poly.pdbx_seq_one_letter_code
_entity_poly.pdbx_strand_id
1 'polypeptide(L)'
;MSARLRGQPGLAFALGQNQEMCVDRTEKREFVASLAAVFAETSMVVVTRNSGLTVAEVTDLRRRMRAAGAQFKVAKNRLALRALEGTQFDGIAKLLKGPTALAWSPDPVAVAKVAVEFAKTNEKLVVLGGALGSRTLDAAGIQALAELPSLEALRARLLGLINAPATRIAGVLQAPAGQLARVFGAYAKTAEAA
;
A
#
# COMPACT_ATOMS: atom_id res chain seq x y z
N MET A 1 -56.13 37.71 -41.85
CA MET A 1 -56.25 36.30 -41.39
C MET A 1 -54.91 35.80 -40.90
N SER A 2 -54.87 35.51 -39.65
CA SER A 2 -53.70 35.17 -38.86
C SER A 2 -53.23 33.73 -39.09
N ALA A 3 -51.97 33.49 -39.22
CA ALA A 3 -51.40 32.18 -38.99
C ALA A 3 -50.05 32.33 -38.15
N ARG A 4 -50.17 32.02 -36.88
CA ARG A 4 -49.05 31.87 -35.92
C ARG A 4 -48.26 30.63 -36.31
N LEU A 5 -46.97 30.77 -36.52
CA LEU A 5 -46.03 29.64 -36.46
C LEU A 5 -45.33 29.66 -35.11
N ARG A 6 -45.69 28.69 -34.27
CA ARG A 6 -45.08 28.41 -32.96
C ARG A 6 -43.63 27.99 -33.14
N GLY A 7 -42.77 28.61 -32.37
CA GLY A 7 -41.39 28.26 -32.25
C GLY A 7 -41.18 26.86 -31.65
N GLN A 8 -40.28 26.09 -32.22
CA GLN A 8 -39.79 24.86 -31.67
C GLN A 8 -38.57 25.21 -30.76
N PRO A 9 -38.60 24.86 -29.48
CA PRO A 9 -37.43 24.93 -28.60
C PRO A 9 -36.69 23.60 -28.69
N GLY A 10 -35.76 23.48 -29.61
CA GLY A 10 -35.10 22.17 -29.81
C GLY A 10 -33.64 22.22 -30.29
N LEU A 11 -33.04 23.37 -30.46
CA LEU A 11 -31.69 23.45 -31.05
C LEU A 11 -30.64 24.22 -30.20
N ALA A 12 -30.95 24.55 -28.96
CA ALA A 12 -30.06 25.24 -28.06
C ALA A 12 -29.28 24.32 -27.10
N PHE A 13 -29.41 22.98 -27.24
CA PHE A 13 -28.79 22.04 -26.25
C PHE A 13 -27.50 21.36 -26.72
N ALA A 14 -26.95 21.77 -27.86
CA ALA A 14 -25.76 21.07 -28.42
C ALA A 14 -24.48 21.87 -28.50
N LEU A 15 -24.38 23.05 -27.88
CA LEU A 15 -23.18 23.91 -27.97
C LEU A 15 -22.56 24.30 -26.60
N GLY A 16 -22.77 23.52 -25.60
CA GLY A 16 -22.29 23.92 -24.29
C GLY A 16 -21.70 22.81 -23.43
N GLN A 17 -20.70 22.06 -23.89
CA GLN A 17 -19.88 21.26 -22.97
C GLN A 17 -18.56 20.82 -23.60
N ASN A 18 -17.82 21.72 -24.21
CA ASN A 18 -16.37 21.65 -24.19
C ASN A 18 -15.89 22.55 -23.05
N GLN A 19 -16.28 22.26 -21.81
CA GLN A 19 -15.52 22.66 -20.65
C GLN A 19 -14.24 21.82 -20.68
N GLU A 20 -13.21 22.38 -21.33
CA GLU A 20 -11.84 21.98 -21.09
C GLU A 20 -11.69 21.81 -19.58
N MET A 21 -11.23 20.63 -19.16
CA MET A 21 -10.96 20.30 -17.75
C MET A 21 -9.81 21.17 -17.23
N CYS A 22 -10.00 22.47 -17.23
CA CYS A 22 -9.18 23.43 -16.54
C CYS A 22 -9.58 23.34 -15.07
N VAL A 23 -8.99 22.38 -14.34
CA VAL A 23 -9.16 22.23 -12.90
C VAL A 23 -8.98 23.60 -12.27
N ASP A 24 -10.02 24.13 -11.66
CA ASP A 24 -10.06 25.48 -11.11
C ASP A 24 -9.01 25.64 -9.99
N ARG A 25 -8.63 26.88 -9.69
CA ARG A 25 -7.64 27.18 -8.65
C ARG A 25 -8.14 26.75 -7.26
N THR A 26 -9.42 26.79 -7.04
CA THR A 26 -10.12 26.31 -5.84
C THR A 26 -10.02 24.80 -5.70
N GLU A 27 -10.35 24.05 -6.72
CA GLU A 27 -10.25 22.57 -6.76
C GLU A 27 -8.80 22.09 -6.53
N LYS A 28 -7.82 22.82 -7.08
CA LYS A 28 -6.39 22.49 -6.84
C LYS A 28 -6.00 22.69 -5.37
N ARG A 29 -6.54 23.72 -4.71
CA ARG A 29 -6.30 23.96 -3.28
C ARG A 29 -6.98 22.91 -2.41
N GLU A 30 -8.23 22.55 -2.71
CA GLU A 30 -8.95 21.49 -2.03
C GLU A 30 -8.25 20.15 -2.19
N PHE A 31 -7.76 19.85 -3.40
CA PHE A 31 -6.98 18.64 -3.66
C PHE A 31 -5.68 18.60 -2.85
N VAL A 32 -4.95 19.70 -2.76
CA VAL A 32 -3.73 19.79 -1.93
C VAL A 32 -4.08 19.62 -0.45
N ALA A 33 -5.15 20.25 0.03
CA ALA A 33 -5.60 20.12 1.41
C ALA A 33 -6.02 18.67 1.74
N SER A 34 -6.76 18.02 0.83
CA SER A 34 -7.16 16.62 1.01
C SER A 34 -5.96 15.67 1.03
N LEU A 35 -4.95 15.90 0.17
CA LEU A 35 -3.72 15.10 0.18
C LEU A 35 -2.89 15.35 1.44
N ALA A 36 -2.79 16.58 1.91
CA ALA A 36 -2.06 16.90 3.13
C ALA A 36 -2.70 16.23 4.36
N ALA A 37 -4.04 16.23 4.46
CA ALA A 37 -4.76 15.52 5.51
C ALA A 37 -4.48 14.02 5.48
N VAL A 38 -4.51 13.41 4.30
CA VAL A 38 -4.19 11.98 4.13
C VAL A 38 -2.74 11.67 4.51
N PHE A 39 -1.79 12.53 4.14
CA PHE A 39 -0.37 12.34 4.52
C PHE A 39 -0.13 12.49 6.02
N ALA A 40 -0.95 13.25 6.74
CA ALA A 40 -0.87 13.34 8.19
C ALA A 40 -1.31 12.03 8.89
N GLU A 41 -2.25 11.29 8.30
CA GLU A 41 -2.78 10.05 8.86
C GLU A 41 -1.99 8.80 8.42
N THR A 42 -1.20 8.90 7.33
CA THR A 42 -0.48 7.75 6.77
C THR A 42 0.92 7.60 7.36
N SER A 43 1.32 6.34 7.57
CA SER A 43 2.65 6.02 8.09
C SER A 43 3.70 5.89 6.99
N MET A 44 3.29 5.51 5.77
CA MET A 44 4.22 5.30 4.65
C MET A 44 3.65 5.82 3.33
N VAL A 45 4.55 6.44 2.56
CA VAL A 45 4.29 6.88 1.18
C VAL A 45 5.35 6.27 0.26
N VAL A 46 4.93 5.58 -0.79
CA VAL A 46 5.79 5.00 -1.83
C VAL A 46 5.60 5.76 -3.13
N VAL A 47 6.70 6.13 -3.77
CA VAL A 47 6.73 6.79 -5.07
C VAL A 47 7.10 5.77 -6.13
N THR A 48 6.22 5.60 -7.12
CA THR A 48 6.43 4.73 -8.27
C THR A 48 6.45 5.55 -9.55
N ARG A 49 7.23 5.13 -10.53
CA ARG A 49 7.22 5.69 -11.88
C ARG A 49 6.42 4.77 -12.79
N ASN A 50 5.50 5.37 -13.53
CA ASN A 50 4.67 4.67 -14.51
C ASN A 50 5.20 4.94 -15.92
N SER A 51 5.76 3.94 -16.56
CA SER A 51 6.30 4.05 -17.92
C SER A 51 5.39 3.34 -18.92
N GLY A 52 4.19 3.88 -19.16
CA GLY A 52 3.26 3.36 -20.17
C GLY A 52 2.45 2.14 -19.74
N LEU A 53 1.94 2.13 -18.51
CA LEU A 53 0.95 1.14 -18.06
C LEU A 53 -0.37 1.29 -18.81
N THR A 54 -0.98 0.18 -19.19
CA THR A 54 -2.33 0.15 -19.77
C THR A 54 -3.39 0.42 -18.71
N VAL A 55 -4.58 0.85 -19.14
CA VAL A 55 -5.70 1.12 -18.22
C VAL A 55 -6.09 -0.13 -17.42
N ALA A 56 -6.05 -1.31 -18.04
CA ALA A 56 -6.32 -2.58 -17.39
C ALA A 56 -5.31 -2.86 -16.27
N GLU A 57 -4.00 -2.71 -16.54
CA GLU A 57 -2.92 -2.90 -15.55
C GLU A 57 -3.04 -1.92 -14.38
N VAL A 58 -3.36 -0.66 -14.63
CA VAL A 58 -3.57 0.34 -13.57
C VAL A 58 -4.81 0.02 -12.73
N THR A 59 -5.87 -0.49 -13.35
CA THR A 59 -7.10 -0.89 -12.63
C THR A 59 -6.84 -2.10 -11.74
N ASP A 60 -6.08 -3.08 -12.22
CA ASP A 60 -5.66 -4.25 -11.46
C ASP A 60 -4.76 -3.85 -10.27
N LEU A 61 -3.80 -2.96 -10.49
CA LEU A 61 -2.96 -2.42 -9.43
C LEU A 61 -3.79 -1.72 -8.35
N ARG A 62 -4.73 -0.86 -8.75
CA ARG A 62 -5.64 -0.19 -7.80
C ARG A 62 -6.48 -1.19 -7.00
N ARG A 63 -6.97 -2.27 -7.64
CA ARG A 63 -7.76 -3.31 -6.98
C ARG A 63 -6.91 -4.05 -5.93
N ARG A 64 -5.69 -4.46 -6.28
CA ARG A 64 -4.75 -5.11 -5.35
C ARG A 64 -4.35 -4.20 -4.20
N MET A 65 -4.06 -2.93 -4.48
CA MET A 65 -3.74 -1.95 -3.45
C MET A 65 -4.90 -1.75 -2.46
N ARG A 66 -6.14 -1.60 -2.97
CA ARG A 66 -7.33 -1.48 -2.11
C ARG A 66 -7.57 -2.73 -1.27
N ALA A 67 -7.37 -3.92 -1.82
CA ALA A 67 -7.48 -5.17 -1.07
C ALA A 67 -6.47 -5.28 0.07
N ALA A 68 -5.29 -4.66 -0.08
CA ALA A 68 -4.26 -4.56 0.95
C ALA A 68 -4.40 -3.34 1.88
N GLY A 69 -5.52 -2.60 1.82
CA GLY A 69 -5.75 -1.41 2.63
C GLY A 69 -4.90 -0.19 2.20
N ALA A 70 -4.32 -0.24 1.01
CA ALA A 70 -3.52 0.84 0.45
C ALA A 70 -4.30 1.64 -0.60
N GLN A 71 -3.95 2.91 -0.75
CA GLN A 71 -4.50 3.75 -1.80
C GLN A 71 -3.42 4.08 -2.83
N PHE A 72 -3.81 4.11 -4.10
CA PHE A 72 -2.94 4.44 -5.22
C PHE A 72 -3.55 5.56 -6.04
N LYS A 73 -2.85 6.67 -6.18
CA LYS A 73 -3.31 7.84 -6.93
C LYS A 73 -2.19 8.44 -7.77
N VAL A 74 -2.51 8.76 -9.00
CA VAL A 74 -1.62 9.55 -9.87
C VAL A 74 -1.96 11.01 -9.61
N ALA A 75 -0.99 11.78 -9.17
CA ALA A 75 -1.14 13.21 -8.88
C ALA A 75 -0.16 14.02 -9.72
N LYS A 76 -0.53 15.26 -9.98
CA LYS A 76 0.39 16.20 -10.63
C LYS A 76 1.54 16.53 -9.67
N ASN A 77 2.79 16.28 -10.07
CA ASN A 77 3.97 16.41 -9.19
C ASN A 77 4.02 17.75 -8.44
N ARG A 78 3.69 18.86 -9.12
CA ARG A 78 3.68 20.21 -8.50
C ARG A 78 2.64 20.34 -7.37
N LEU A 79 1.50 19.62 -7.46
CA LEU A 79 0.49 19.63 -6.40
C LEU A 79 0.90 18.70 -5.26
N ALA A 80 1.48 17.55 -5.60
CA ALA A 80 2.03 16.63 -4.61
C ALA A 80 3.16 17.26 -3.79
N LEU A 81 4.08 18.00 -4.44
CA LEU A 81 5.14 18.73 -3.75
C LEU A 81 4.56 19.73 -2.73
N ARG A 82 3.57 20.53 -3.12
CA ARG A 82 2.92 21.48 -2.20
C ARG A 82 2.18 20.79 -1.04
N ALA A 83 1.66 19.58 -1.26
CA ALA A 83 0.99 18.82 -0.21
C ALA A 83 2.01 18.16 0.74
N LEU A 84 3.24 17.93 0.30
CA LEU A 84 4.33 17.37 1.11
C LEU A 84 5.05 18.46 1.93
N GLU A 85 5.03 19.72 1.47
CA GLU A 85 5.59 20.86 2.20
C GLU A 85 4.94 20.95 3.60
N GLY A 86 5.75 20.87 4.64
CA GLY A 86 5.27 20.89 6.04
C GLY A 86 4.83 19.54 6.60
N THR A 87 4.96 18.43 5.85
CA THR A 87 4.74 17.08 6.34
C THR A 87 6.05 16.36 6.64
N GLN A 88 5.99 15.20 7.33
CA GLN A 88 7.16 14.38 7.65
C GLN A 88 7.84 13.79 6.39
N PHE A 89 7.24 13.93 5.22
CA PHE A 89 7.65 13.29 3.97
C PHE A 89 8.42 14.20 3.00
N ASP A 90 8.95 15.33 3.46
CA ASP A 90 9.70 16.29 2.62
C ASP A 90 10.84 15.65 1.81
N GLY A 91 11.48 14.61 2.36
CA GLY A 91 12.58 13.90 1.68
C GLY A 91 12.20 13.25 0.34
N ILE A 92 10.91 12.97 0.11
CA ILE A 92 10.41 12.36 -1.14
C ILE A 92 10.36 13.37 -2.29
N ALA A 93 10.39 14.67 -2.03
CA ALA A 93 10.30 15.71 -3.04
C ALA A 93 11.30 15.52 -4.20
N LYS A 94 12.50 15.01 -3.89
CA LYS A 94 13.55 14.72 -4.88
C LYS A 94 13.21 13.59 -5.83
N LEU A 95 12.33 12.65 -5.42
CA LEU A 95 11.93 11.48 -6.20
C LEU A 95 10.75 11.78 -7.15
N LEU A 96 10.03 12.89 -6.97
CA LEU A 96 8.88 13.28 -7.77
C LEU A 96 9.29 13.91 -9.11
N LYS A 97 10.04 13.16 -9.94
CA LYS A 97 10.46 13.57 -11.28
C LYS A 97 9.89 12.63 -12.33
N GLY A 98 9.21 13.20 -13.33
CA GLY A 98 8.60 12.45 -14.44
C GLY A 98 7.19 11.94 -14.15
N PRO A 99 6.70 10.90 -14.84
CA PRO A 99 5.37 10.32 -14.64
C PRO A 99 5.34 9.48 -13.36
N THR A 100 5.03 10.13 -12.23
CA THR A 100 5.02 9.48 -10.92
C THR A 100 3.60 9.22 -10.42
N ALA A 101 3.45 8.16 -9.65
CA ALA A 101 2.27 7.84 -8.88
C ALA A 101 2.64 7.66 -7.41
N LEU A 102 1.71 8.01 -6.54
CA LEU A 102 1.84 7.91 -5.10
C LEU A 102 0.97 6.77 -4.60
N ALA A 103 1.55 5.91 -3.78
CA ALA A 103 0.83 4.90 -3.03
C ALA A 103 1.06 5.14 -1.54
N TRP A 104 0.01 5.08 -0.74
CA TRP A 104 0.08 5.30 0.70
C TRP A 104 -0.81 4.34 1.47
N SER A 105 -0.44 4.04 2.70
CA SER A 105 -1.23 3.22 3.62
C SER A 105 -0.82 3.49 5.07
N PRO A 106 -1.70 3.20 6.03
CA PRO A 106 -1.32 3.09 7.43
C PRO A 106 -0.33 1.93 7.66
N ASP A 107 -0.43 0.82 6.86
CA ASP A 107 0.45 -0.34 6.95
C ASP A 107 1.62 -0.24 5.96
N PRO A 108 2.85 -0.04 6.46
CA PRO A 108 4.02 0.13 5.58
C PRO A 108 4.37 -1.12 4.78
N VAL A 109 4.17 -2.31 5.35
CA VAL A 109 4.52 -3.58 4.70
C VAL A 109 3.55 -3.92 3.56
N ALA A 110 2.26 -3.62 3.73
CA ALA A 110 1.24 -3.94 2.73
C ALA A 110 1.48 -3.21 1.40
N VAL A 111 1.76 -1.89 1.45
CA VAL A 111 2.08 -1.09 0.25
C VAL A 111 3.34 -1.60 -0.44
N ALA A 112 4.41 -1.84 0.35
CA ALA A 112 5.69 -2.28 -0.20
C ALA A 112 5.56 -3.62 -0.93
N LYS A 113 4.84 -4.60 -0.34
CA LYS A 113 4.61 -5.91 -0.95
C LYS A 113 3.90 -5.80 -2.29
N VAL A 114 2.73 -5.15 -2.31
CA VAL A 114 1.94 -5.04 -3.54
C VAL A 114 2.70 -4.27 -4.62
N ALA A 115 3.41 -3.19 -4.26
CA ALA A 115 4.20 -2.42 -5.20
C ALA A 115 5.35 -3.23 -5.80
N VAL A 116 6.08 -4.00 -4.99
CA VAL A 116 7.22 -4.82 -5.45
C VAL A 116 6.73 -6.04 -6.23
N GLU A 117 5.66 -6.72 -5.80
CA GLU A 117 5.07 -7.84 -6.54
C GLU A 117 4.59 -7.41 -7.92
N PHE A 118 3.92 -6.26 -8.00
CA PHE A 118 3.46 -5.74 -9.27
C PHE A 118 4.62 -5.28 -10.15
N ALA A 119 5.67 -4.68 -9.58
CA ALA A 119 6.89 -4.30 -10.31
C ALA A 119 7.64 -5.53 -10.85
N LYS A 120 7.63 -6.67 -10.14
CA LYS A 120 8.19 -7.93 -10.65
C LYS A 120 7.38 -8.51 -11.82
N THR A 121 6.07 -8.30 -11.83
CA THR A 121 5.18 -8.79 -12.89
C THR A 121 5.19 -7.87 -14.11
N ASN A 122 5.34 -6.55 -13.91
CA ASN A 122 5.26 -5.52 -14.94
C ASN A 122 6.48 -4.60 -14.88
N GLU A 123 7.39 -4.73 -15.84
CA GLU A 123 8.59 -3.90 -15.95
C GLU A 123 8.30 -2.41 -16.17
N LYS A 124 7.07 -2.07 -16.57
CA LYS A 124 6.61 -0.69 -16.80
C LYS A 124 6.41 0.10 -15.51
N LEU A 125 6.28 -0.59 -14.36
CA LEU A 125 6.20 0.03 -13.05
C LEU A 125 7.57 -0.05 -12.35
N VAL A 126 8.20 1.08 -12.13
CA VAL A 126 9.47 1.16 -11.40
C VAL A 126 9.25 1.81 -10.06
N VAL A 127 9.63 1.13 -8.99
CA VAL A 127 9.63 1.69 -7.63
C VAL A 127 10.86 2.60 -7.50
N LEU A 128 10.66 3.90 -7.32
CA LEU A 128 11.74 4.87 -7.17
C LEU A 128 12.25 4.92 -5.72
N GLY A 129 11.34 4.86 -4.77
CA GLY A 129 11.64 5.01 -3.37
C GLY A 129 10.38 5.35 -2.59
N GLY A 130 10.53 5.72 -1.33
CA GLY A 130 9.44 6.13 -0.48
C GLY A 130 9.93 6.76 0.81
N ALA A 131 9.01 7.07 1.71
CA ALA A 131 9.36 7.42 3.07
C ALA A 131 8.47 6.72 4.09
N LEU A 132 9.08 6.35 5.18
CA LEU A 132 8.46 5.81 6.37
C LEU A 132 8.61 6.83 7.50
N GLY A 133 7.55 7.60 7.76
CA GLY A 133 7.66 8.77 8.64
C GLY A 133 8.74 9.73 8.13
N SER A 134 9.70 10.09 8.96
CA SER A 134 10.81 11.01 8.62
C SER A 134 11.96 10.36 7.85
N ARG A 135 11.98 9.03 7.67
CA ARG A 135 13.06 8.31 6.98
C ARG A 135 12.72 8.12 5.51
N THR A 136 13.59 8.59 4.64
CA THR A 136 13.54 8.29 3.20
C THR A 136 14.13 6.91 2.94
N LEU A 137 13.46 6.13 2.11
CA LEU A 137 13.87 4.79 1.70
C LEU A 137 14.11 4.77 0.19
N ASP A 138 15.22 4.19 -0.20
CA ASP A 138 15.52 3.90 -1.60
C ASP A 138 14.78 2.65 -2.07
N ALA A 139 14.85 2.34 -3.36
CA ALA A 139 14.23 1.17 -3.94
C ALA A 139 14.64 -0.15 -3.25
N ALA A 140 15.92 -0.28 -2.86
CA ALA A 140 16.41 -1.43 -2.10
C ALA A 140 15.77 -1.54 -0.70
N GLY A 141 15.55 -0.40 -0.03
CA GLY A 141 14.88 -0.36 1.26
C GLY A 141 13.41 -0.79 1.18
N ILE A 142 12.71 -0.43 0.08
CA ILE A 142 11.33 -0.87 -0.14
C ILE A 142 11.27 -2.37 -0.46
N GLN A 143 12.25 -2.92 -1.18
CA GLN A 143 12.35 -4.36 -1.42
C GLN A 143 12.55 -5.12 -0.12
N ALA A 144 13.45 -4.67 0.74
CA ALA A 144 13.66 -5.26 2.07
C ALA A 144 12.39 -5.21 2.94
N LEU A 145 11.62 -4.11 2.88
CA LEU A 145 10.31 -4.03 3.56
C LEU A 145 9.29 -5.00 2.97
N ALA A 146 9.31 -5.23 1.67
CA ALA A 146 8.39 -6.17 1.01
C ALA A 146 8.66 -7.64 1.39
N GLU A 147 9.89 -7.99 1.78
CA GLU A 147 10.27 -9.32 2.26
C GLU A 147 9.81 -9.58 3.71
N LEU A 148 9.48 -8.53 4.46
CA LEU A 148 9.01 -8.68 5.83
C LEU A 148 7.62 -9.36 5.87
N PRO A 149 7.33 -10.18 6.89
CA PRO A 149 5.99 -10.70 7.12
C PRO A 149 5.01 -9.57 7.47
N SER A 150 3.71 -9.86 7.49
CA SER A 150 2.69 -8.87 7.84
C SER A 150 2.92 -8.27 9.23
N LEU A 151 2.39 -7.09 9.48
CA LEU A 151 2.50 -6.39 10.78
C LEU A 151 2.04 -7.26 11.95
N GLU A 152 0.97 -8.00 11.76
CA GLU A 152 0.45 -8.93 12.77
C GLU A 152 1.41 -10.09 13.03
N ALA A 153 1.99 -10.66 11.98
CA ALA A 153 2.99 -11.74 12.10
C ALA A 153 4.28 -11.24 12.79
N LEU A 154 4.70 -10.00 12.53
CA LEU A 154 5.84 -9.38 13.25
C LEU A 154 5.53 -9.19 14.73
N ARG A 155 4.34 -8.71 15.08
CA ARG A 155 3.88 -8.58 16.46
C ARG A 155 3.82 -9.94 17.16
N ALA A 156 3.25 -10.95 16.51
CA ALA A 156 3.20 -12.31 17.03
C ALA A 156 4.61 -12.89 17.26
N ARG A 157 5.55 -12.63 16.35
CA ARG A 157 6.94 -13.06 16.49
C ARG A 157 7.64 -12.38 17.69
N LEU A 158 7.40 -11.09 17.91
CA LEU A 158 7.93 -10.40 19.08
C LEU A 158 7.37 -10.97 20.38
N LEU A 159 6.05 -11.22 20.46
CA LEU A 159 5.45 -11.87 21.62
C LEU A 159 6.01 -13.29 21.84
N GLY A 160 6.20 -14.05 20.75
CA GLY A 160 6.84 -15.37 20.80
C GLY A 160 8.26 -15.31 21.33
N LEU A 161 9.06 -14.32 20.93
CA LEU A 161 10.42 -14.13 21.44
C LEU A 161 10.46 -13.82 22.94
N ILE A 162 9.52 -13.02 23.43
CA ILE A 162 9.41 -12.67 24.86
C ILE A 162 9.03 -13.91 25.69
N ASN A 163 8.14 -14.75 25.17
CA ASN A 163 7.69 -15.98 25.84
C ASN A 163 8.63 -17.18 25.65
N ALA A 164 9.55 -17.12 24.68
CA ALA A 164 10.44 -18.23 24.35
C ALA A 164 11.28 -18.75 25.56
N PRO A 165 11.86 -17.92 26.44
CA PRO A 165 12.61 -18.41 27.58
C PRO A 165 11.75 -19.24 28.53
N ALA A 166 10.54 -18.75 28.87
CA ALA A 166 9.62 -19.45 29.77
C ALA A 166 9.17 -20.79 29.18
N THR A 167 8.82 -20.80 27.89
CA THR A 167 8.42 -22.01 27.18
C THR A 167 9.54 -23.03 27.11
N ARG A 168 10.80 -22.60 26.90
CA ARG A 168 11.97 -23.49 26.88
C ARG A 168 12.22 -24.11 28.26
N ILE A 169 12.14 -23.35 29.34
CA ILE A 169 12.30 -23.85 30.71
C ILE A 169 11.21 -24.87 31.02
N ALA A 170 9.94 -24.56 30.75
CA ALA A 170 8.83 -25.50 30.94
C ALA A 170 9.02 -26.78 30.12
N GLY A 171 9.47 -26.68 28.87
CA GLY A 171 9.75 -27.83 28.01
C GLY A 171 10.86 -28.72 28.57
N VAL A 172 11.97 -28.16 29.08
CA VAL A 172 13.07 -28.93 29.70
C VAL A 172 12.61 -29.64 30.96
N LEU A 173 11.77 -28.98 31.77
CA LEU A 173 11.22 -29.60 32.99
C LEU A 173 10.24 -30.76 32.69
N GLN A 174 9.46 -30.65 31.62
CA GLN A 174 8.51 -31.67 31.17
C GLN A 174 9.17 -32.84 30.39
N ALA A 175 10.32 -32.59 29.76
CA ALA A 175 10.97 -33.54 28.87
C ALA A 175 11.27 -34.90 29.54
N PRO A 176 11.81 -35.01 30.79
CA PRO A 176 12.08 -36.31 31.43
C PRO A 176 10.85 -37.15 31.62
N ALA A 177 9.75 -36.58 32.11
CA ALA A 177 8.50 -37.30 32.33
C ALA A 177 7.90 -37.80 31.00
N GLY A 178 7.89 -36.99 29.97
CA GLY A 178 7.41 -37.36 28.64
C GLY A 178 8.28 -38.43 27.96
N GLN A 179 9.59 -38.40 28.16
CA GLN A 179 10.52 -39.41 27.65
C GLN A 179 10.31 -40.76 28.35
N LEU A 180 10.18 -40.79 29.66
CA LEU A 180 9.86 -42.02 30.44
C LEU A 180 8.53 -42.64 30.01
N ALA A 181 7.49 -41.84 29.87
CA ALA A 181 6.19 -42.29 29.41
C ALA A 181 6.24 -42.97 28.01
N ARG A 182 7.05 -42.41 27.10
CA ARG A 182 7.28 -42.97 25.76
C ARG A 182 8.03 -44.31 25.82
N VAL A 183 9.05 -44.42 26.65
CA VAL A 183 9.82 -45.66 26.83
C VAL A 183 8.93 -46.77 27.40
N PHE A 184 8.15 -46.48 28.44
CA PHE A 184 7.20 -47.44 28.99
C PHE A 184 6.12 -47.83 27.98
N GLY A 185 5.59 -46.88 27.21
CA GLY A 185 4.62 -47.18 26.17
C GLY A 185 5.19 -48.00 25.00
N ALA A 186 6.47 -47.82 24.67
CA ALA A 186 7.13 -48.66 23.68
C ALA A 186 7.39 -50.09 24.22
N TYR A 187 7.80 -50.22 25.47
CA TYR A 187 8.02 -51.50 26.11
C TYR A 187 6.71 -52.33 26.24
N ALA A 188 5.61 -51.69 26.62
CA ALA A 188 4.31 -52.33 26.68
C ALA A 188 3.87 -52.88 25.32
N LYS A 189 4.05 -52.11 24.24
CA LYS A 189 3.74 -52.57 22.87
C LYS A 189 4.60 -53.73 22.39
N THR A 190 5.87 -53.80 22.78
CA THR A 190 6.75 -54.93 22.47
C THR A 190 6.39 -56.17 23.28
N ALA A 191 5.94 -55.99 24.52
CA ALA A 191 5.47 -57.10 25.35
C ALA A 191 4.13 -57.67 24.90
N GLU A 192 3.23 -56.89 24.30
CA GLU A 192 1.98 -57.36 23.71
C GLU A 192 2.18 -58.07 22.34
N ALA A 193 3.29 -57.81 21.65
CA ALA A 193 3.61 -58.38 20.33
C ALA A 193 4.45 -59.67 20.41
N ALA A 194 4.90 -60.06 21.58
CA ALA A 194 5.65 -61.31 21.89
C ALA A 194 4.74 -62.35 22.55
#